data_54a4682adb965e1becdc9940b80186cb
#
_entry.id   54a4682adb965e1becdc9940b80186cb
#
_cell.length_a   1.000
_cell.length_b   1.000
_cell.length_c   1.000
_cell.angle_alpha   90.00
_cell.angle_beta   90.00
_cell.angle_gamma   90.00
#
_symmetry.space_group_name_H-M   'P 1'
#
loop_
_entity.id
_entity.type
_entity.pdbx_description
1 polymer ?
#
loop_
_entity_poly.entity_id
_entity_poly.type
_entity_poly.pdbx_seq_one_letter_code
_entity_poly.pdbx_strand_id
1 'polypeptide(L)'
;MGAGDEFVTRSSRSTLRLLGSVGEPINPEAWEWYYNVVGDQHSPIVDTWWQTETGGILITPLPGATDLKPGSATRPFFGVKPQLVDGEGAVVEGAVDGNLCIIDSWPGQMRTLYGDHKRFIEAYFSTYKGKYFTG
;
A
#
# COMPACT_ATOMS: atom_id res chain seq x y z
N MET A 1 11.12 17.78 6.63
CA MET A 1 11.44 17.74 8.08
C MET A 1 12.85 18.25 8.38
N GLY A 2 13.91 17.60 7.97
CA GLY A 2 15.27 17.98 8.38
C GLY A 2 15.78 19.37 7.96
N ALA A 3 15.19 19.99 6.95
CA ALA A 3 15.57 21.33 6.47
C ALA A 3 14.70 22.47 7.05
N GLY A 4 13.71 22.14 7.89
CA GLY A 4 12.73 23.11 8.41
C GLY A 4 11.49 23.26 7.53
N ASP A 5 10.42 23.77 8.12
CA ASP A 5 9.11 23.88 7.47
C ASP A 5 9.03 25.07 6.51
N GLU A 6 9.89 26.05 6.66
CA GLU A 6 9.89 27.26 5.83
C GLU A 6 10.10 26.99 4.34
N PHE A 7 10.82 25.93 4.00
CA PHE A 7 10.98 25.51 2.60
C PHE A 7 9.67 25.10 1.94
N VAL A 8 8.71 24.68 2.74
CA VAL A 8 7.35 24.35 2.30
C VAL A 8 6.42 25.57 2.43
N THR A 9 6.40 26.18 3.61
CA THR A 9 5.42 27.21 3.97
C THR A 9 5.62 28.54 3.25
N ARG A 10 6.80 28.83 2.74
CA ARG A 10 7.09 30.02 1.93
C ARG A 10 6.34 30.07 0.61
N SER A 11 5.75 28.99 0.17
CA SER A 11 4.97 28.89 -1.08
C SER A 11 3.52 28.56 -0.77
N SER A 12 2.59 29.15 -1.53
CA SER A 12 1.17 28.83 -1.42
C SER A 12 0.90 27.37 -1.79
N ARG A 13 0.09 26.70 -0.99
CA ARG A 13 -0.37 25.33 -1.21
C ARG A 13 -1.89 25.27 -1.44
N SER A 14 -2.54 26.44 -1.61
CA SER A 14 -4.00 26.55 -1.73
C SER A 14 -4.60 25.81 -2.92
N THR A 15 -3.78 25.44 -3.91
CA THR A 15 -4.23 24.66 -5.09
C THR A 15 -3.99 23.16 -4.92
N LEU A 16 -3.28 22.72 -3.87
CA LEU A 16 -3.14 21.29 -3.58
C LEU A 16 -4.50 20.72 -3.17
N ARG A 17 -4.82 19.56 -3.66
CA ARG A 17 -6.07 18.84 -3.36
C ARG A 17 -5.82 17.45 -2.81
N LEU A 18 -4.63 16.92 -3.06
CA LEU A 18 -4.27 15.55 -2.76
C LEU A 18 -2.75 15.44 -2.60
N LEU A 19 -2.32 14.62 -1.67
CA LEU A 19 -0.92 14.18 -1.52
C LEU A 19 -0.85 12.68 -1.75
N GLY A 20 0.30 12.18 -2.17
CA GLY A 20 0.53 10.76 -2.37
C GLY A 20 1.79 10.27 -1.65
N SER A 21 1.76 9.03 -1.19
CA SER A 21 2.93 8.32 -0.67
C SER A 21 2.95 6.92 -1.22
N VAL A 22 4.12 6.49 -1.72
CA VAL A 22 4.30 5.17 -2.34
C VAL A 22 5.78 4.79 -2.36
N GLY A 23 6.05 3.50 -2.48
CA GLY A 23 7.40 2.94 -2.64
C GLY A 23 7.93 2.28 -1.39
N GLU A 24 7.78 2.94 -0.23
CA GLU A 24 8.12 2.41 1.08
C GLU A 24 7.03 2.79 2.09
N PRO A 25 6.84 2.01 3.18
CA PRO A 25 5.92 2.40 4.24
C PRO A 25 6.31 3.76 4.83
N ILE A 26 5.38 4.70 4.83
CA ILE A 26 5.61 6.01 5.44
C ILE A 26 5.52 5.90 6.97
N ASN A 27 6.53 6.44 7.66
CA ASN A 27 6.48 6.54 9.12
C ASN A 27 5.30 7.44 9.56
N PRO A 28 4.55 7.08 10.61
CA PRO A 28 3.42 7.88 11.10
C PRO A 28 3.75 9.35 11.41
N GLU A 29 4.90 9.62 12.03
CA GLU A 29 5.35 11.01 12.30
C GLU A 29 5.61 11.78 10.99
N ALA A 30 6.23 11.14 10.01
CA ALA A 30 6.44 11.73 8.68
C ALA A 30 5.12 11.95 7.94
N TRP A 31 4.16 11.03 8.09
CA TRP A 31 2.83 11.16 7.56
C TRP A 31 2.09 12.36 8.16
N GLU A 32 2.13 12.51 9.48
CA GLU A 32 1.52 13.65 10.19
C GLU A 32 2.16 14.98 9.78
N TRP A 33 3.48 15.04 9.69
CA TRP A 33 4.16 16.23 9.17
C TRP A 33 3.74 16.54 7.74
N TYR A 34 3.66 15.52 6.88
CA TYR A 34 3.27 15.67 5.48
C TYR A 34 1.83 16.20 5.36
N TYR A 35 0.92 15.70 6.19
CA TYR A 35 -0.46 16.17 6.25
C TYR A 35 -0.54 17.60 6.78
N ASN A 36 0.09 17.87 7.93
CA ASN A 36 -0.04 19.15 8.61
C ASN A 36 0.70 20.29 7.89
N VAL A 37 1.94 20.04 7.42
CA VAL A 37 2.80 21.07 6.86
C VAL A 37 2.65 21.17 5.35
N VAL A 38 2.79 20.06 4.61
CA VAL A 38 2.69 20.09 3.15
C VAL A 38 1.24 20.18 2.70
N GLY A 39 0.38 19.39 3.28
CA GLY A 39 -1.06 19.34 2.98
C GLY A 39 -1.88 20.47 3.56
N ASP A 40 -1.29 21.29 4.44
CA ASP A 40 -1.95 22.41 5.11
C ASP A 40 -3.27 21.98 5.78
N GLN A 41 -3.29 20.77 6.33
CA GLN A 41 -4.41 20.09 7.00
C GLN A 41 -5.69 19.92 6.16
N HIS A 42 -5.65 20.18 4.87
CA HIS A 42 -6.81 20.04 3.99
C HIS A 42 -6.63 19.02 2.85
N SER A 43 -5.38 18.70 2.49
CA SER A 43 -5.09 17.76 1.40
C SER A 43 -4.94 16.34 1.97
N PRO A 44 -5.85 15.41 1.64
CA PRO A 44 -5.71 14.02 2.11
C PRO A 44 -4.47 13.35 1.53
N ILE A 45 -3.88 12.44 2.31
CA ILE A 45 -2.76 11.61 1.85
C ILE A 45 -3.29 10.27 1.35
N VAL A 46 -3.00 9.95 0.11
CA VAL A 46 -3.23 8.63 -0.49
C VAL A 46 -1.96 7.81 -0.33
N ASP A 47 -1.91 7.05 0.77
CA ASP A 47 -0.82 6.11 1.07
C ASP A 47 -1.14 4.81 0.35
N THR A 48 -0.29 4.42 -0.61
CA THR A 48 -0.60 3.37 -1.57
C THR A 48 0.39 2.23 -1.47
N TRP A 49 -0.13 1.01 -1.34
CA TRP A 49 0.67 -0.20 -1.43
C TRP A 49 0.46 -0.92 -2.75
N TRP A 50 1.57 -1.25 -3.39
CA TRP A 50 1.66 -2.03 -4.61
C TRP A 50 3.05 -2.64 -4.76
N GLN A 51 3.18 -3.56 -5.69
CA GLN A 51 4.47 -4.15 -6.11
C GLN A 51 4.57 -4.09 -7.64
N THR A 52 5.78 -4.23 -8.17
CA THR A 52 6.00 -4.36 -9.62
C THR A 52 5.16 -5.50 -10.20
N GLU A 53 5.10 -6.59 -9.47
CA GLU A 53 4.38 -7.82 -9.80
C GLU A 53 2.87 -7.67 -9.81
N THR A 54 2.35 -6.67 -9.12
CA THR A 54 0.91 -6.47 -9.03
C THR A 54 0.32 -5.68 -10.20
N GLY A 55 1.17 -5.02 -10.99
CA GLY A 55 0.76 -4.25 -12.18
C GLY A 55 -0.17 -3.08 -11.89
N GLY A 56 -0.33 -2.73 -10.62
CA GLY A 56 -1.17 -1.64 -10.16
C GLY A 56 -1.40 -1.68 -8.66
N ILE A 57 -2.25 -0.78 -8.20
CA ILE A 57 -2.57 -0.57 -6.78
C ILE A 57 -3.34 -1.76 -6.21
N LEU A 58 -2.95 -2.25 -5.04
CA LEU A 58 -3.67 -3.29 -4.30
C LEU A 58 -4.37 -2.77 -3.05
N ILE A 59 -3.72 -1.87 -2.30
CA ILE A 59 -4.28 -1.32 -1.05
C ILE A 59 -4.06 0.18 -1.07
N THR A 60 -5.11 0.97 -0.84
CA THR A 60 -5.04 2.44 -0.85
C THR A 60 -6.31 3.05 -0.27
N PRO A 61 -6.24 4.19 0.43
CA PRO A 61 -7.44 4.93 0.81
C PRO A 61 -8.06 5.62 -0.41
N LEU A 62 -9.37 5.77 -0.38
CA LEU A 62 -10.12 6.58 -1.34
C LEU A 62 -10.43 7.94 -0.71
N PRO A 63 -9.89 9.04 -1.22
CA PRO A 63 -10.13 10.37 -0.66
C PRO A 63 -11.62 10.69 -0.54
N GLY A 64 -12.05 11.14 0.66
CA GLY A 64 -13.45 11.45 0.95
C GLY A 64 -14.35 10.25 1.25
N ALA A 65 -13.85 9.01 1.09
CA ALA A 65 -14.62 7.78 1.36
C ALA A 65 -13.97 6.85 2.39
N THR A 66 -12.66 6.99 2.60
CA THR A 66 -11.91 6.16 3.56
C THR A 66 -11.31 7.05 4.63
N ASP A 67 -11.52 6.69 5.90
CA ASP A 67 -10.82 7.34 7.02
C ASP A 67 -9.33 7.06 6.89
N LEU A 68 -8.55 8.13 6.91
CA LEU A 68 -7.10 8.04 6.79
C LEU A 68 -6.48 7.60 8.12
N LYS A 69 -5.40 6.82 8.02
CA LYS A 69 -4.63 6.36 9.16
C LYS A 69 -3.14 6.54 8.88
N PRO A 70 -2.41 7.32 9.71
CA PRO A 70 -0.98 7.49 9.55
C PRO A 70 -0.22 6.16 9.44
N GLY A 71 0.60 6.02 8.41
CA GLY A 71 1.40 4.81 8.15
C GLY A 71 0.61 3.59 7.68
N SER A 72 -0.60 3.78 7.14
CA SER A 72 -1.42 2.68 6.64
C SER A 72 -2.03 2.96 5.28
N ALA A 73 -1.87 2.03 4.34
CA ALA A 73 -2.57 2.04 3.07
C ALA A 73 -4.08 1.70 3.19
N THR A 74 -4.54 1.31 4.37
CA THR A 74 -5.91 1.17 4.86
C THR A 74 -6.75 0.05 4.23
N ARG A 75 -7.28 0.22 3.02
CA ARG A 75 -8.32 -0.65 2.46
C ARG A 75 -7.89 -1.28 1.13
N PRO A 76 -8.32 -2.53 0.87
CA PRO A 76 -8.14 -3.14 -0.44
C PRO A 76 -8.77 -2.29 -1.55
N PHE A 77 -8.07 -2.19 -2.68
CA PHE A 77 -8.62 -1.60 -3.88
C PHE A 77 -9.68 -2.52 -4.51
N PHE A 78 -10.50 -1.99 -5.39
CA PHE A 78 -11.60 -2.72 -6.01
C PHE A 78 -11.14 -4.01 -6.68
N GLY A 79 -11.80 -5.13 -6.34
CA GLY A 79 -11.51 -6.45 -6.89
C GLY A 79 -10.31 -7.18 -6.26
N VAL A 80 -9.56 -6.52 -5.36
CA VAL A 80 -8.43 -7.14 -4.64
C VAL A 80 -8.94 -7.81 -3.37
N LYS A 81 -8.53 -9.05 -3.13
CA LYS A 81 -8.93 -9.86 -1.98
C LYS A 81 -7.73 -10.24 -1.13
N PRO A 82 -7.24 -9.34 -0.25
CA PRO A 82 -6.16 -9.66 0.67
C PRO A 82 -6.64 -10.58 1.78
N GLN A 83 -5.70 -11.38 2.29
CA GLN A 83 -5.91 -12.27 3.43
C GLN A 83 -4.62 -12.34 4.24
N LEU A 84 -4.72 -12.24 5.56
CA LEU A 84 -3.59 -12.51 6.44
C LEU A 84 -3.56 -13.99 6.81
N VAL A 85 -2.36 -14.55 6.80
CA VAL A 85 -2.12 -15.93 7.23
C VAL A 85 -0.94 -15.98 8.20
N ASP A 86 -0.93 -16.98 9.06
CA ASP A 86 0.23 -17.31 9.90
C ASP A 86 1.36 -17.99 9.11
N GLY A 87 2.40 -18.43 9.80
CA GLY A 87 3.54 -19.12 9.20
C GLY A 87 3.19 -20.47 8.55
N GLU A 88 2.13 -21.12 9.00
CA GLU A 88 1.61 -22.39 8.49
C GLU A 88 0.58 -22.21 7.38
N GLY A 89 0.18 -20.96 7.09
CA GLY A 89 -0.80 -20.61 6.05
C GLY A 89 -2.26 -20.65 6.51
N ALA A 90 -2.51 -20.82 7.83
CA ALA A 90 -3.84 -20.70 8.37
C ALA A 90 -4.29 -19.24 8.43
N VAL A 91 -5.55 -18.99 8.10
CA VAL A 91 -6.12 -17.63 8.10
C VAL A 91 -6.15 -17.08 9.51
N VAL A 92 -5.66 -15.85 9.67
CA VAL A 92 -5.76 -15.09 10.91
C VAL A 92 -6.67 -13.89 10.73
N GLU A 93 -7.49 -13.59 11.73
CA GLU A 93 -8.51 -12.54 11.69
C GLU A 93 -8.39 -11.61 12.89
N GLY A 94 -8.91 -10.39 12.75
CA GLY A 94 -8.91 -9.37 13.79
C GLY A 94 -7.68 -8.46 13.73
N ALA A 95 -7.34 -7.85 14.87
CA ALA A 95 -6.18 -6.97 15.02
C ALA A 95 -4.92 -7.79 15.32
N VAL A 96 -4.37 -8.41 14.28
CA VAL A 96 -3.22 -9.32 14.36
C VAL A 96 -2.20 -9.03 13.26
N ASP A 97 -0.97 -9.42 13.49
CA ASP A 97 0.07 -9.47 12.47
C ASP A 97 0.00 -10.80 11.70
N GLY A 98 0.34 -10.78 10.43
CA GLY A 98 0.36 -11.96 9.60
C GLY A 98 1.02 -11.72 8.24
N ASN A 99 1.24 -12.80 7.52
CA ASN A 99 1.76 -12.73 6.16
C ASN A 99 0.64 -12.33 5.19
N LEU A 100 0.87 -11.27 4.43
CA LEU A 100 -0.11 -10.77 3.48
C LEU A 100 -0.12 -11.64 2.22
N CYS A 101 -1.28 -12.18 1.93
CA CYS A 101 -1.55 -12.94 0.70
C CYS A 101 -2.71 -12.31 -0.06
N ILE A 102 -2.76 -12.50 -1.37
CA ILE A 102 -3.91 -12.19 -2.22
C ILE A 102 -4.51 -13.51 -2.69
N ILE A 103 -5.80 -13.72 -2.42
CA ILE A 103 -6.45 -15.04 -2.60
C ILE A 103 -7.17 -15.22 -3.93
N ASP A 104 -7.19 -14.20 -4.76
CA ASP A 104 -7.80 -14.25 -6.08
C ASP A 104 -6.97 -13.44 -7.08
N SER A 105 -7.09 -13.74 -8.36
CA SER A 105 -6.42 -12.97 -9.39
C SER A 105 -7.08 -11.62 -9.61
N TRP A 106 -6.31 -10.66 -10.10
CA TRP A 106 -6.77 -9.33 -10.49
C TRP A 106 -6.21 -8.96 -11.87
N PRO A 107 -6.79 -8.00 -12.58
CA PRO A 107 -6.42 -7.70 -13.99
C PRO A 107 -4.94 -7.33 -14.17
N GLY A 108 -4.33 -6.64 -13.21
CA GLY A 108 -2.93 -6.18 -13.26
C GLY A 108 -1.91 -7.22 -12.85
N GLN A 109 -2.33 -8.37 -12.30
CA GLN A 109 -1.41 -9.40 -11.84
C GLN A 109 -0.46 -9.86 -12.95
N MET A 110 0.84 -9.93 -12.65
CA MET A 110 1.79 -10.48 -13.60
C MET A 110 1.45 -11.94 -13.94
N ARG A 111 1.71 -12.36 -15.16
CA ARG A 111 1.37 -13.70 -15.65
C ARG A 111 2.55 -14.65 -15.66
N THR A 112 3.75 -14.11 -15.62
CA THR A 112 4.99 -14.88 -15.63
C THR A 112 6.19 -13.96 -15.42
N LEU A 113 7.36 -14.54 -15.19
CA LEU A 113 8.65 -13.91 -15.39
C LEU A 113 9.15 -14.20 -16.80
N TYR A 114 9.73 -13.21 -17.45
CA TYR A 114 10.25 -13.37 -18.81
C TYR A 114 11.32 -14.47 -18.84
N GLY A 115 11.09 -15.50 -19.66
CA GLY A 115 12.00 -16.63 -19.82
C GLY A 115 12.07 -17.61 -18.65
N ASP A 116 11.35 -17.38 -17.54
CA ASP A 116 11.42 -18.23 -16.34
C ASP A 116 10.07 -18.36 -15.61
N HIS A 117 9.14 -19.06 -16.24
CA HIS A 117 7.83 -19.32 -15.64
C HIS A 117 7.93 -20.17 -14.36
N LYS A 118 8.91 -21.07 -14.27
CA LYS A 118 9.10 -21.90 -13.09
C LYS A 118 9.39 -21.03 -11.86
N ARG A 119 10.30 -20.07 -11.97
CA ARG A 119 10.61 -19.14 -10.90
C ARG A 119 9.41 -18.28 -10.49
N PHE A 120 8.54 -17.89 -11.43
CA PHE A 120 7.29 -17.21 -11.13
C PHE A 120 6.43 -18.00 -10.15
N ILE A 121 6.21 -19.29 -10.42
CA ILE A 121 5.42 -20.15 -9.54
C ILE A 121 6.14 -20.37 -8.19
N GLU A 122 7.45 -20.63 -8.22
CA GLU A 122 8.22 -20.87 -7.01
C GLU A 122 8.26 -19.66 -6.09
N ALA A 123 8.44 -18.47 -6.62
CA ALA A 123 8.58 -17.25 -5.82
C ALA A 123 7.26 -16.80 -5.18
N TYR A 124 6.14 -16.90 -5.90
CA TYR A 124 4.91 -16.22 -5.49
C TYR A 124 3.76 -17.16 -5.10
N PHE A 125 3.82 -18.46 -5.43
CA PHE A 125 2.72 -19.40 -5.21
C PHE A 125 3.09 -20.68 -4.48
N SER A 126 4.37 -20.89 -4.16
CA SER A 126 4.81 -22.12 -3.50
C SER A 126 4.68 -22.08 -1.98
N THR A 127 4.82 -20.89 -1.37
CA THR A 127 4.80 -20.73 0.09
C THR A 127 3.41 -21.04 0.66
N TYR A 128 2.38 -20.44 0.08
CA TYR A 128 1.00 -20.65 0.51
C TYR A 128 0.15 -21.12 -0.67
N LYS A 129 -0.22 -22.40 -0.65
CA LYS A 129 -0.94 -23.03 -1.77
C LYS A 129 -2.21 -22.27 -2.15
N GLY A 130 -2.34 -21.93 -3.43
CA GLY A 130 -3.50 -21.23 -3.98
C GLY A 130 -3.59 -19.74 -3.65
N LYS A 131 -2.53 -19.16 -3.06
CA LYS A 131 -2.47 -17.74 -2.73
C LYS A 131 -1.24 -17.11 -3.38
N TYR A 132 -1.38 -15.87 -3.84
CA TYR A 132 -0.23 -15.04 -4.17
C TYR A 132 0.37 -14.50 -2.87
N PHE A 133 1.60 -14.84 -2.60
CA PHE A 133 2.32 -14.33 -1.43
C PHE A 133 3.15 -13.10 -1.82
N THR A 134 3.07 -12.07 -1.03
CA THR A 134 3.64 -10.76 -1.37
C THR A 134 5.12 -10.61 -0.98
N GLY A 135 5.66 -11.59 -0.23
CA GLY A 135 7.05 -11.57 0.26
C GLY A 135 7.19 -11.00 1.64
#